data_3857cc9b60dd45ae71421d52f89afa94
#
_entry.id   3857cc9b60dd45ae71421d52f89afa94
#
_cell.length_a   1.000
_cell.length_b   1.000
_cell.length_c   1.000
_cell.angle_alpha   90.00
_cell.angle_beta   90.00
_cell.angle_gamma   90.00
#
_symmetry.space_group_name_H-M   'P 1'
#
loop_
_entity.id
_entity.type
_entity.pdbx_description
1 polymer ?
#
loop_
_entity_poly.entity_id
_entity_poly.type
_entity_poly.pdbx_seq_one_letter_code
_entity_poly.pdbx_strand_id
1 'polypeptide(L)'
;MSKVLMVGSDERSAGGVASVLRLMKTMPFWEKYRCGWLGTQIQSGYGVKLWYALKAYCKAFFTIWTYDIVHFHTVPDKICLIIQMPVLLLALLGRKRIVMHIHMGNQLEDHTHNKLFIWCLNRAYCVVLLAKKWQKCFAEWFPTVKAKTAVVYNACAPTPAVDYSVKVKSIIMAAHLDENKRADLLLQAWQKLRKEFPDWHVTIMGNGDVERYSRMSYEMGLDDSVTFTGYITGKQKEDIWNKASIYCMCSRHEGFPMVVLEAWARGVAVVTTPVGGLPDVIEEGKNCLTFPFDDADALTMQLRKLMESPELCRNMAEYSKSFGERVFAPVMVNESIEKLYEEILKVSS
;
A
#
# COMPACT_ATOMS: atom_id res chain seq x y z
N MET A 1 -5.94 -3.48 31.21
CA MET A 1 -6.09 -3.00 29.81
C MET A 1 -4.85 -3.44 29.03
N SER A 2 -5.03 -4.19 27.97
CA SER A 2 -3.91 -4.76 27.21
C SER A 2 -3.19 -3.69 26.38
N LYS A 3 -1.87 -3.88 26.19
CA LYS A 3 -1.02 -2.95 25.44
C LYS A 3 -0.39 -3.63 24.23
N VAL A 4 -0.29 -2.89 23.12
CA VAL A 4 0.27 -3.40 21.86
C VAL A 4 1.48 -2.56 21.44
N LEU A 5 2.59 -3.21 21.11
CA LEU A 5 3.76 -2.57 20.50
C LEU A 5 3.74 -2.79 18.99
N MET A 6 3.57 -1.72 18.23
CA MET A 6 3.71 -1.72 16.77
C MET A 6 5.18 -1.58 16.40
N VAL A 7 5.72 -2.52 15.65
CA VAL A 7 7.11 -2.55 15.20
C VAL A 7 7.14 -2.47 13.68
N GLY A 8 7.82 -1.48 13.11
CA GLY A 8 7.87 -1.31 11.65
C GLY A 8 8.76 -0.16 11.22
N SER A 9 8.44 0.43 10.07
CA SER A 9 9.14 1.62 9.58
C SER A 9 8.95 2.81 10.53
N ASP A 10 9.92 3.72 10.57
CA ASP A 10 9.81 4.95 11.37
C ASP A 10 8.66 5.84 10.87
N GLU A 11 8.05 6.60 11.78
CA GLU A 11 6.92 7.49 11.48
C GLU A 11 7.25 8.54 10.40
N ARG A 12 8.51 8.94 10.30
CA ARG A 12 9.01 9.93 9.33
C ARG A 12 9.40 9.33 7.99
N SER A 13 9.41 8.01 7.86
CA SER A 13 9.77 7.33 6.63
C SER A 13 8.71 7.57 5.55
N ALA A 14 9.16 7.77 4.31
CA ALA A 14 8.30 7.64 3.15
C ALA A 14 8.04 6.13 2.87
N GLY A 15 6.90 5.81 2.24
CA GLY A 15 6.59 4.44 1.82
C GLY A 15 5.33 3.86 2.44
N GLY A 16 4.87 2.76 1.85
CA GLY A 16 3.56 2.15 2.13
C GLY A 16 3.37 1.73 3.58
N VAL A 17 4.33 1.01 4.17
CA VAL A 17 4.23 0.52 5.56
C VAL A 17 4.12 1.66 6.57
N ALA A 18 4.94 2.73 6.41
CA ALA A 18 4.86 3.90 7.27
C ALA A 18 3.52 4.64 7.12
N SER A 19 3.00 4.72 5.89
CA SER A 19 1.69 5.34 5.62
C SER A 19 0.54 4.55 6.25
N VAL A 20 0.58 3.22 6.19
CA VAL A 20 -0.39 2.35 6.87
C VAL A 20 -0.34 2.58 8.38
N LEU A 21 0.85 2.56 9.00
CA LEU A 21 0.99 2.77 10.44
C LEU A 21 0.55 4.17 10.89
N ARG A 22 0.85 5.22 10.12
CA ARG A 22 0.36 6.58 10.40
C ARG A 22 -1.16 6.65 10.40
N LEU A 23 -1.81 5.99 9.44
CA LEU A 23 -3.26 5.94 9.39
C LEU A 23 -3.83 5.11 10.55
N MET A 24 -3.24 3.95 10.86
CA MET A 24 -3.61 3.14 12.03
C MET A 24 -3.51 3.91 13.34
N LYS A 25 -2.53 4.80 13.48
CA LYS A 25 -2.35 5.65 14.66
C LYS A 25 -3.53 6.60 14.91
N THR A 26 -4.32 6.93 13.89
CA THR A 26 -5.52 7.77 14.01
C THR A 26 -6.80 6.99 14.34
N MET A 27 -6.74 5.65 14.41
CA MET A 27 -7.89 4.80 14.65
C MET A 27 -8.13 4.57 16.16
N PRO A 28 -9.40 4.37 16.59
CA PRO A 28 -9.78 4.21 18.01
C PRO A 28 -9.02 3.07 18.72
N PHE A 29 -8.73 1.96 18.05
CA PHE A 29 -8.00 0.84 18.66
C PHE A 29 -6.62 1.27 19.19
N TRP A 30 -6.00 2.29 18.59
CA TRP A 30 -4.68 2.74 19.02
C TRP A 30 -4.68 3.24 20.46
N GLU A 31 -5.69 4.00 20.87
CA GLU A 31 -5.87 4.45 22.24
C GLU A 31 -6.41 3.33 23.14
N LYS A 32 -7.41 2.56 22.65
CA LYS A 32 -8.00 1.43 23.37
C LYS A 32 -6.95 0.43 23.85
N TYR A 33 -5.98 0.10 23.01
CA TYR A 33 -4.90 -0.83 23.34
C TYR A 33 -3.59 -0.13 23.74
N ARG A 34 -3.63 1.17 24.03
CA ARG A 34 -2.44 1.96 24.41
C ARG A 34 -1.24 1.62 23.55
N CYS A 35 -1.42 1.68 22.24
CA CYS A 35 -0.43 1.27 21.26
C CYS A 35 0.82 2.16 21.35
N GLY A 36 1.99 1.51 21.38
CA GLY A 36 3.28 2.17 21.18
C GLY A 36 3.79 1.94 19.77
N TRP A 37 4.57 2.87 19.25
CA TRP A 37 5.26 2.72 17.96
C TRP A 37 6.77 2.65 18.17
N LEU A 38 7.36 1.58 17.65
CA LEU A 38 8.80 1.34 17.59
C LEU A 38 9.25 1.32 16.12
N GLY A 39 9.77 2.45 15.66
CA GLY A 39 10.40 2.54 14.34
C GLY A 39 11.76 1.86 14.37
N THR A 40 11.95 0.81 13.58
CA THR A 40 13.21 0.07 13.46
C THR A 40 13.99 0.43 12.20
N GLN A 41 13.34 1.05 11.22
CA GLN A 41 13.91 1.37 9.91
C GLN A 41 13.59 2.81 9.52
N ILE A 42 14.59 3.51 8.96
CA ILE A 42 14.46 4.84 8.37
C ILE A 42 15.13 4.88 7.02
N GLN A 43 14.56 5.62 6.08
CA GLN A 43 15.18 5.89 4.78
C GLN A 43 16.27 6.96 4.94
N SER A 44 17.52 6.52 5.07
CA SER A 44 18.69 7.40 5.28
C SER A 44 19.99 6.67 4.93
N GLY A 45 21.13 7.34 5.06
CA GLY A 45 22.45 6.74 4.92
C GLY A 45 22.76 5.65 5.97
N TYR A 46 23.75 4.81 5.68
CA TYR A 46 24.04 3.57 6.44
C TYR A 46 24.27 3.83 7.95
N GLY A 47 25.07 4.85 8.31
CA GLY A 47 25.36 5.19 9.70
C GLY A 47 24.11 5.62 10.48
N VAL A 48 23.23 6.39 9.86
CA VAL A 48 21.96 6.83 10.46
C VAL A 48 21.02 5.63 10.67
N LYS A 49 20.96 4.71 9.71
CA LYS A 49 20.16 3.48 9.85
C LYS A 49 20.61 2.64 11.03
N LEU A 50 21.92 2.45 11.20
CA LEU A 50 22.49 1.66 12.31
C LEU A 50 22.21 2.33 13.66
N TRP A 51 22.46 3.64 13.78
CA TRP A 51 22.13 4.39 14.99
C TRP A 51 20.66 4.29 15.37
N TYR A 52 19.79 4.39 14.36
CA TYR A 52 18.34 4.28 14.55
C TYR A 52 17.92 2.90 15.06
N ALA A 53 18.48 1.85 14.48
CA ALA A 53 18.23 0.47 14.91
C ALA A 53 18.71 0.26 16.36
N LEU A 54 19.91 0.72 16.72
CA LEU A 54 20.44 0.61 18.08
C LEU A 54 19.56 1.36 19.10
N LYS A 55 19.11 2.59 18.79
CA LYS A 55 18.17 3.32 19.61
C LYS A 55 16.84 2.59 19.81
N ALA A 56 16.33 1.97 18.73
CA ALA A 56 15.11 1.18 18.79
C ALA A 56 15.30 -0.05 19.67
N TYR A 57 16.44 -0.74 19.62
CA TYR A 57 16.74 -1.90 20.46
C TYR A 57 16.84 -1.54 21.95
N CYS A 58 17.53 -0.45 22.28
CA CYS A 58 17.58 0.07 23.65
C CYS A 58 16.16 0.39 24.17
N LYS A 59 15.35 1.09 23.37
CA LYS A 59 13.96 1.38 23.75
C LYS A 59 13.15 0.10 23.93
N ALA A 60 13.27 -0.87 23.01
CA ALA A 60 12.58 -2.15 23.10
C ALA A 60 12.97 -2.90 24.37
N PHE A 61 14.26 -2.97 24.71
CA PHE A 61 14.77 -3.67 25.90
C PHE A 61 14.12 -3.19 27.20
N PHE A 62 13.90 -1.88 27.35
CA PHE A 62 13.27 -1.33 28.55
C PHE A 62 11.74 -1.35 28.53
N THR A 63 11.11 -1.35 27.36
CA THR A 63 9.65 -1.12 27.26
C THR A 63 8.84 -2.35 26.90
N ILE A 64 9.41 -3.34 26.20
CA ILE A 64 8.68 -4.51 25.66
C ILE A 64 7.94 -5.31 26.72
N TRP A 65 8.47 -5.33 27.95
CA TRP A 65 7.92 -6.04 29.10
C TRP A 65 6.52 -5.56 29.50
N THR A 66 6.19 -4.30 29.18
CA THR A 66 4.90 -3.68 29.53
C THR A 66 3.80 -3.94 28.49
N TYR A 67 4.13 -4.59 27.35
CA TYR A 67 3.19 -4.91 26.30
C TYR A 67 2.74 -6.35 26.36
N ASP A 68 1.54 -6.65 25.89
CA ASP A 68 0.96 -7.99 25.82
C ASP A 68 1.12 -8.58 24.41
N ILE A 69 0.99 -7.74 23.39
CA ILE A 69 1.13 -8.08 21.98
C ILE A 69 2.27 -7.27 21.37
N VAL A 70 3.09 -7.92 20.54
CA VAL A 70 4.07 -7.24 19.67
C VAL A 70 3.67 -7.50 18.22
N HIS A 71 3.24 -6.45 17.53
CA HIS A 71 2.71 -6.50 16.19
C HIS A 71 3.75 -5.96 15.20
N PHE A 72 4.38 -6.86 14.46
CA PHE A 72 5.40 -6.54 13.48
C PHE A 72 4.75 -6.24 12.12
N HIS A 73 5.00 -5.06 11.57
CA HIS A 73 4.74 -4.71 10.18
C HIS A 73 6.00 -4.99 9.39
N THR A 74 6.01 -6.02 8.57
CA THR A 74 7.23 -6.57 7.97
C THR A 74 7.05 -6.93 6.51
N VAL A 75 8.19 -7.09 5.84
CA VAL A 75 8.34 -7.73 4.53
C VAL A 75 9.43 -8.81 4.66
N PRO A 76 9.39 -9.90 3.86
CA PRO A 76 10.34 -11.01 3.98
C PRO A 76 11.75 -10.70 3.47
N ASP A 77 12.09 -9.42 3.25
CA ASP A 77 13.45 -9.00 2.91
C ASP A 77 14.43 -9.30 4.05
N LYS A 78 15.61 -9.80 3.71
CA LYS A 78 16.64 -10.18 4.69
C LYS A 78 17.04 -9.05 5.62
N ILE A 79 17.20 -7.83 5.08
CA ILE A 79 17.60 -6.67 5.88
C ILE A 79 16.51 -6.30 6.87
N CYS A 80 15.25 -6.29 6.41
CA CYS A 80 14.10 -6.04 7.28
C CYS A 80 14.03 -7.05 8.43
N LEU A 81 14.13 -8.34 8.12
CA LEU A 81 14.08 -9.42 9.11
C LEU A 81 15.23 -9.33 10.11
N ILE A 82 16.47 -9.09 9.65
CA ILE A 82 17.64 -8.97 10.52
C ILE A 82 17.49 -7.77 11.48
N ILE A 83 17.00 -6.63 10.98
CA ILE A 83 16.78 -5.43 11.82
C ILE A 83 15.66 -5.67 12.83
N GLN A 84 14.63 -6.41 12.51
CA GLN A 84 13.53 -6.70 13.43
C GLN A 84 13.86 -7.85 14.41
N MET A 85 14.87 -8.67 14.12
CA MET A 85 15.24 -9.86 14.90
C MET A 85 15.50 -9.58 16.40
N PRO A 86 16.28 -8.56 16.80
CA PRO A 86 16.51 -8.32 18.24
C PRO A 86 15.20 -8.05 18.99
N VAL A 87 14.27 -7.31 18.38
CA VAL A 87 12.96 -7.04 18.99
C VAL A 87 12.12 -8.32 19.07
N LEU A 88 12.19 -9.17 18.03
CA LEU A 88 11.49 -10.45 18.01
C LEU A 88 12.01 -11.38 19.13
N LEU A 89 13.33 -11.46 19.31
CA LEU A 89 13.94 -12.26 20.37
C LEU A 89 13.55 -11.76 21.77
N LEU A 90 13.52 -10.45 21.98
CA LEU A 90 13.03 -9.85 23.23
C LEU A 90 11.54 -10.17 23.46
N ALA A 91 10.72 -10.13 22.42
CA ALA A 91 9.31 -10.49 22.50
C ALA A 91 9.13 -11.96 22.90
N LEU A 92 9.93 -12.87 22.32
CA LEU A 92 9.93 -14.30 22.68
C LEU A 92 10.37 -14.51 24.12
N LEU A 93 11.46 -13.86 24.55
CA LEU A 93 11.97 -13.93 25.93
C LEU A 93 10.90 -13.44 26.93
N GLY A 94 10.19 -12.38 26.57
CA GLY A 94 9.08 -11.84 27.35
C GLY A 94 7.76 -12.62 27.21
N ARG A 95 7.76 -13.75 26.48
CA ARG A 95 6.56 -14.56 26.20
C ARG A 95 5.39 -13.74 25.65
N LYS A 96 5.70 -12.74 24.81
CA LYS A 96 4.70 -11.86 24.22
C LYS A 96 3.99 -12.56 23.04
N ARG A 97 2.73 -12.21 22.79
CA ARG A 97 2.01 -12.68 21.62
C ARG A 97 2.48 -11.92 20.41
N ILE A 98 3.05 -12.62 19.45
CA ILE A 98 3.65 -12.03 18.26
C ILE A 98 2.65 -12.08 17.13
N VAL A 99 2.40 -10.94 16.51
CA VAL A 99 1.63 -10.81 15.27
C VAL A 99 2.60 -10.37 14.16
N MET A 100 2.58 -11.09 13.03
CA MET A 100 3.39 -10.77 11.86
C MET A 100 2.46 -10.26 10.75
N HIS A 101 2.43 -8.95 10.49
CA HIS A 101 1.65 -8.32 9.43
C HIS A 101 2.51 -8.17 8.19
N ILE A 102 2.22 -8.94 7.16
CA ILE A 102 3.04 -9.06 5.96
C ILE A 102 2.58 -8.04 4.92
N HIS A 103 3.43 -7.08 4.59
CA HIS A 103 3.17 -6.04 3.59
C HIS A 103 3.76 -6.39 2.21
N MET A 104 3.50 -7.60 1.74
CA MET A 104 3.94 -8.10 0.45
C MET A 104 2.83 -8.92 -0.22
N GLY A 105 2.85 -8.99 -1.55
CA GLY A 105 1.91 -9.75 -2.37
C GLY A 105 2.51 -11.02 -2.99
N ASN A 106 2.36 -11.16 -4.32
CA ASN A 106 2.81 -12.34 -5.06
C ASN A 106 4.32 -12.64 -4.91
N GLN A 107 5.17 -11.63 -4.75
CA GLN A 107 6.59 -11.84 -4.44
C GLN A 107 6.83 -12.61 -3.12
N LEU A 108 5.80 -12.82 -2.31
CA LEU A 108 5.89 -13.66 -1.10
C LEU A 108 6.25 -15.10 -1.44
N GLU A 109 5.86 -15.59 -2.61
CA GLU A 109 6.21 -16.92 -3.13
C GLU A 109 7.73 -17.13 -3.24
N ASP A 110 8.47 -16.10 -3.63
CA ASP A 110 9.94 -16.14 -3.77
C ASP A 110 10.66 -16.43 -2.43
N HIS A 111 9.94 -16.28 -1.33
CA HIS A 111 10.45 -16.47 0.03
C HIS A 111 10.10 -17.81 0.67
N THR A 112 9.52 -18.75 -0.07
CA THR A 112 9.13 -20.09 0.40
C THR A 112 10.31 -20.94 0.90
N HIS A 113 11.52 -20.62 0.46
CA HIS A 113 12.77 -21.25 0.91
C HIS A 113 13.57 -20.40 1.92
N ASN A 114 13.06 -19.23 2.31
CA ASN A 114 13.73 -18.37 3.28
C ASN A 114 13.55 -18.92 4.71
N LYS A 115 14.54 -19.72 5.16
CA LYS A 115 14.52 -20.38 6.47
C LYS A 115 14.34 -19.40 7.64
N LEU A 116 14.94 -18.19 7.55
CA LEU A 116 14.81 -17.17 8.58
C LEU A 116 13.38 -16.66 8.66
N PHE A 117 12.77 -16.36 7.52
CA PHE A 117 11.39 -15.92 7.45
C PHE A 117 10.41 -16.97 7.97
N ILE A 118 10.55 -18.23 7.52
CA ILE A 118 9.74 -19.35 8.00
C ILE A 118 9.91 -19.54 9.52
N TRP A 119 11.14 -19.40 10.03
CA TRP A 119 11.40 -19.46 11.47
C TRP A 119 10.64 -18.34 12.21
N CYS A 120 10.64 -17.12 11.72
CA CYS A 120 9.89 -15.99 12.29
C CYS A 120 8.37 -16.26 12.27
N LEU A 121 7.84 -16.73 11.13
CA LEU A 121 6.42 -17.07 10.98
C LEU A 121 5.97 -18.14 11.98
N ASN A 122 6.79 -19.17 12.19
CA ASN A 122 6.48 -20.24 13.16
C ASN A 122 6.56 -19.79 14.64
N ARG A 123 7.06 -18.59 14.93
CA ARG A 123 7.04 -17.95 16.27
C ARG A 123 5.87 -16.98 16.42
N ALA A 124 5.18 -16.66 15.35
CA ALA A 124 4.01 -15.81 15.41
C ALA A 124 2.81 -16.57 15.98
N TYR A 125 2.02 -15.89 16.78
CA TYR A 125 0.70 -16.36 17.18
C TYR A 125 -0.28 -16.25 16.00
N CYS A 126 -0.17 -15.15 15.23
CA CYS A 126 -0.99 -14.88 14.06
C CYS A 126 -0.16 -14.21 12.96
N VAL A 127 -0.39 -14.61 11.71
CA VAL A 127 0.10 -13.93 10.51
C VAL A 127 -1.04 -13.17 9.87
N VAL A 128 -0.89 -11.87 9.73
CA VAL A 128 -1.87 -10.98 9.09
C VAL A 128 -1.45 -10.73 7.65
N LEU A 129 -2.39 -10.90 6.75
CA LEU A 129 -2.23 -10.73 5.31
C LEU A 129 -3.18 -9.65 4.79
N LEU A 130 -2.81 -8.99 3.69
CA LEU A 130 -3.50 -7.81 3.18
C LEU A 130 -4.74 -8.12 2.33
N ALA A 131 -4.99 -9.40 1.99
CA ALA A 131 -6.11 -9.82 1.15
C ALA A 131 -6.44 -11.30 1.36
N LYS A 132 -7.68 -11.71 1.05
CA LYS A 132 -8.13 -13.11 1.12
C LYS A 132 -7.36 -13.99 0.13
N LYS A 133 -7.07 -13.46 -1.06
CA LYS A 133 -6.20 -14.13 -2.04
C LYS A 133 -4.87 -14.53 -1.41
N TRP A 134 -4.21 -13.60 -0.71
CA TRP A 134 -2.92 -13.88 -0.06
C TRP A 134 -3.04 -14.89 1.08
N GLN A 135 -4.16 -14.94 1.77
CA GLN A 135 -4.41 -15.95 2.79
C GLN A 135 -4.48 -17.36 2.19
N LYS A 136 -5.12 -17.51 1.03
CA LYS A 136 -5.16 -18.78 0.29
C LYS A 136 -3.78 -19.18 -0.20
N CYS A 137 -3.11 -18.29 -0.93
CA CYS A 137 -1.75 -18.55 -1.43
C CYS A 137 -0.76 -18.84 -0.30
N PHE A 138 -0.86 -18.13 0.84
CA PHE A 138 0.01 -18.36 1.99
C PHE A 138 -0.09 -19.78 2.53
N ALA A 139 -1.29 -20.36 2.60
CA ALA A 139 -1.48 -21.73 3.06
C ALA A 139 -0.80 -22.76 2.11
N GLU A 140 -0.78 -22.48 0.82
CA GLU A 140 -0.13 -23.31 -0.19
C GLU A 140 1.40 -23.14 -0.18
N TRP A 141 1.87 -21.90 -0.09
CA TRP A 141 3.30 -21.56 -0.12
C TRP A 141 4.05 -21.91 1.15
N PHE A 142 3.38 -21.83 2.31
CA PHE A 142 3.99 -22.06 3.62
C PHE A 142 3.28 -23.16 4.44
N PRO A 143 3.17 -24.40 3.93
CA PRO A 143 2.40 -25.47 4.56
C PRO A 143 2.95 -25.89 5.94
N THR A 144 4.21 -25.56 6.22
CA THR A 144 4.85 -25.85 7.51
C THR A 144 4.62 -24.80 8.59
N VAL A 145 4.01 -23.66 8.21
CA VAL A 145 3.71 -22.58 9.16
C VAL A 145 2.42 -22.90 9.90
N LYS A 146 2.52 -23.06 11.22
CA LYS A 146 1.41 -23.44 12.12
C LYS A 146 0.65 -22.23 12.68
N ALA A 147 1.13 -21.01 12.45
CA ALA A 147 0.48 -19.80 12.93
C ALA A 147 -0.91 -19.64 12.29
N LYS A 148 -1.86 -19.13 13.08
CA LYS A 148 -3.17 -18.72 12.55
C LYS A 148 -2.98 -17.59 11.53
N THR A 149 -3.83 -17.54 10.53
CA THR A 149 -3.84 -16.44 9.55
C THR A 149 -5.09 -15.59 9.69
N ALA A 150 -4.93 -14.28 9.52
CA ALA A 150 -6.03 -13.33 9.47
C ALA A 150 -5.87 -12.38 8.28
N VAL A 151 -6.96 -11.79 7.84
CA VAL A 151 -6.93 -10.77 6.77
C VAL A 151 -7.31 -9.42 7.37
N VAL A 152 -6.43 -8.44 7.17
CA VAL A 152 -6.71 -7.04 7.49
C VAL A 152 -6.30 -6.21 6.28
N TYR A 153 -7.28 -5.63 5.59
CA TYR A 153 -7.05 -4.75 4.45
C TYR A 153 -6.38 -3.45 4.91
N ASN A 154 -5.67 -2.81 3.99
CA ASN A 154 -5.24 -1.44 4.19
C ASN A 154 -6.46 -0.51 4.26
N ALA A 155 -6.39 0.51 5.09
CA ALA A 155 -7.47 1.50 5.18
C ALA A 155 -7.33 2.57 4.09
N CYS A 156 -8.47 3.07 3.67
CA CYS A 156 -8.59 4.27 2.84
C CYS A 156 -8.58 5.50 3.74
N ALA A 157 -7.68 6.44 3.52
CA ALA A 157 -7.67 7.68 4.30
C ALA A 157 -8.97 8.46 4.07
N PRO A 158 -9.58 9.02 5.12
CA PRO A 158 -10.76 9.89 4.96
C PRO A 158 -10.42 11.09 4.10
N THR A 159 -11.32 11.45 3.20
CA THR A 159 -11.19 12.64 2.36
C THR A 159 -12.44 13.51 2.49
N PRO A 160 -12.32 14.83 2.25
CA PRO A 160 -13.48 15.71 2.16
C PRO A 160 -14.48 15.25 1.08
N ALA A 161 -15.66 15.84 1.11
CA ALA A 161 -16.62 15.66 0.02
C ALA A 161 -15.96 16.03 -1.32
N VAL A 162 -16.22 15.22 -2.35
CA VAL A 162 -15.62 15.41 -3.67
C VAL A 162 -16.48 16.38 -4.46
N ASP A 163 -15.86 17.45 -4.92
CA ASP A 163 -16.46 18.34 -5.91
C ASP A 163 -16.07 17.86 -7.31
N TYR A 164 -17.01 17.23 -8.00
CA TYR A 164 -16.77 16.71 -9.35
C TYR A 164 -16.72 17.83 -10.42
N SER A 165 -17.14 19.05 -10.09
CA SER A 165 -17.09 20.19 -11.02
C SER A 165 -15.67 20.70 -11.27
N VAL A 166 -14.75 20.46 -10.32
CA VAL A 166 -13.34 20.87 -10.44
C VAL A 166 -12.46 19.84 -11.16
N LYS A 167 -13.02 18.67 -11.51
CA LYS A 167 -12.28 17.64 -12.25
C LYS A 167 -11.93 18.13 -13.65
N VAL A 168 -10.68 17.94 -14.03
CA VAL A 168 -10.17 18.33 -15.34
C VAL A 168 -9.79 17.08 -16.15
N LYS A 169 -9.67 17.24 -17.46
CA LYS A 169 -9.26 16.18 -18.40
C LYS A 169 -7.81 15.76 -18.12
N SER A 170 -7.59 14.98 -17.06
CA SER A 170 -6.26 14.55 -16.64
C SER A 170 -6.21 13.11 -16.20
N ILE A 171 -5.10 12.46 -16.55
CA ILE A 171 -4.70 11.14 -16.10
C ILE A 171 -3.53 11.34 -15.13
N ILE A 172 -3.58 10.71 -13.98
CA ILE A 172 -2.47 10.75 -13.03
C ILE A 172 -1.93 9.36 -12.75
N MET A 173 -0.62 9.30 -12.49
CA MET A 173 0.09 8.15 -11.92
C MET A 173 0.89 8.61 -10.71
N ALA A 174 0.81 7.89 -9.59
CA ALA A 174 1.55 8.21 -8.37
C ALA A 174 2.30 6.96 -7.90
N ALA A 175 3.64 6.97 -8.00
CA ALA A 175 4.46 5.80 -7.69
C ALA A 175 5.92 6.17 -7.38
N HIS A 176 6.65 5.25 -6.73
CA HIS A 176 8.12 5.23 -6.88
C HIS A 176 8.44 4.63 -8.23
N LEU A 177 8.98 5.45 -9.13
CA LEU A 177 9.20 5.06 -10.53
C LEU A 177 10.36 4.06 -10.63
N ASP A 178 10.02 2.83 -10.93
CA ASP A 178 10.93 1.71 -11.17
C ASP A 178 10.36 0.79 -12.25
N GLU A 179 11.06 -0.30 -12.54
CA GLU A 179 10.61 -1.28 -13.55
C GLU A 179 9.34 -2.04 -13.15
N ASN A 180 9.01 -2.09 -11.86
CA ASN A 180 7.79 -2.70 -11.37
C ASN A 180 6.55 -1.85 -11.69
N LYS A 181 6.68 -0.52 -11.61
CA LYS A 181 5.55 0.41 -11.77
C LYS A 181 5.19 0.71 -13.21
N ARG A 182 6.08 0.37 -14.17
CA ARG A 182 5.79 0.41 -15.60
C ARG A 182 5.21 1.74 -16.10
N ALA A 183 5.83 2.86 -15.74
CA ALA A 183 5.45 4.17 -16.28
C ALA A 183 5.61 4.23 -17.82
N ASP A 184 6.51 3.42 -18.39
CA ASP A 184 6.66 3.22 -19.83
C ASP A 184 5.36 2.78 -20.52
N LEU A 185 4.57 1.91 -19.90
CA LEU A 185 3.27 1.48 -20.47
C LEU A 185 2.28 2.64 -20.57
N LEU A 186 2.22 3.48 -19.54
CA LEU A 186 1.35 4.68 -19.58
C LEU A 186 1.81 5.64 -20.67
N LEU A 187 3.13 5.85 -20.84
CA LEU A 187 3.66 6.70 -21.91
C LEU A 187 3.34 6.13 -23.30
N GLN A 188 3.49 4.81 -23.51
CA GLN A 188 3.14 4.15 -24.76
C GLN A 188 1.64 4.27 -25.09
N ALA A 189 0.78 4.06 -24.10
CA ALA A 189 -0.66 4.21 -24.27
C ALA A 189 -1.03 5.67 -24.59
N TRP A 190 -0.41 6.62 -23.87
CA TRP A 190 -0.65 8.05 -24.08
C TRP A 190 -0.16 8.52 -25.45
N GLN A 191 0.98 8.03 -25.94
CA GLN A 191 1.47 8.36 -27.29
C GLN A 191 0.43 8.05 -28.38
N LYS A 192 -0.36 6.98 -28.21
CA LYS A 192 -1.43 6.60 -29.16
C LYS A 192 -2.66 7.50 -29.03
N LEU A 193 -2.94 8.05 -27.84
CA LEU A 193 -4.16 8.79 -27.53
C LEU A 193 -4.02 10.31 -27.67
N ARG A 194 -2.84 10.88 -27.47
CA ARG A 194 -2.65 12.36 -27.36
C ARG A 194 -3.19 13.17 -28.54
N LYS A 195 -3.12 12.63 -29.78
CA LYS A 195 -3.62 13.32 -30.96
C LYS A 195 -5.15 13.33 -31.05
N GLU A 196 -5.79 12.31 -30.52
CA GLU A 196 -7.24 12.18 -30.46
C GLU A 196 -7.84 13.01 -29.32
N PHE A 197 -7.06 13.18 -28.24
CA PHE A 197 -7.47 13.87 -27.02
C PHE A 197 -6.52 15.01 -26.63
N PRO A 198 -6.38 16.05 -27.45
CA PRO A 198 -5.39 17.13 -27.24
C PRO A 198 -5.62 17.94 -25.96
N ASP A 199 -6.84 17.92 -25.39
CA ASP A 199 -7.20 18.64 -24.16
C ASP A 199 -6.86 17.85 -22.89
N TRP A 200 -6.40 16.59 -23.02
CA TRP A 200 -6.02 15.77 -21.87
C TRP A 200 -4.53 15.92 -21.56
N HIS A 201 -4.20 15.74 -20.29
CA HIS A 201 -2.84 15.83 -19.78
C HIS A 201 -2.52 14.66 -18.86
N VAL A 202 -1.27 14.18 -18.89
CA VAL A 202 -0.77 13.12 -17.99
C VAL A 202 0.14 13.74 -16.95
N THR A 203 -0.09 13.45 -15.66
CA THR A 203 0.80 13.87 -14.58
C THR A 203 1.35 12.65 -13.86
N ILE A 204 2.67 12.50 -13.86
CA ILE A 204 3.38 11.41 -13.18
C ILE A 204 4.07 11.96 -11.94
N MET A 205 3.62 11.49 -10.76
CA MET A 205 4.12 11.93 -9.46
C MET A 205 4.95 10.84 -8.80
N GLY A 206 6.10 11.19 -8.26
CA GLY A 206 6.93 10.30 -7.46
C GLY A 206 8.42 10.49 -7.67
N ASN A 207 9.20 9.74 -6.93
CA ASN A 207 10.65 9.66 -7.05
C ASN A 207 11.07 8.35 -7.76
N GLY A 208 12.36 8.03 -7.75
CA GLY A 208 12.94 6.89 -8.47
C GLY A 208 13.53 7.32 -9.80
N ASP A 209 13.33 6.54 -10.85
CA ASP A 209 13.94 6.74 -12.17
C ASP A 209 13.25 7.84 -13.00
N VAL A 210 12.98 8.99 -12.36
CA VAL A 210 12.28 10.13 -12.99
C VAL A 210 12.99 10.58 -14.27
N GLU A 211 14.32 10.68 -14.24
CA GLU A 211 15.12 11.11 -15.38
C GLU A 211 14.98 10.17 -16.58
N ARG A 212 14.99 8.85 -16.35
CA ARG A 212 14.80 7.82 -17.38
C ARG A 212 13.44 8.00 -18.08
N TYR A 213 12.37 8.11 -17.30
CA TYR A 213 11.01 8.21 -17.86
C TYR A 213 10.73 9.59 -18.49
N SER A 214 11.30 10.67 -17.95
CA SER A 214 11.24 11.99 -18.57
C SER A 214 11.92 12.02 -19.94
N ARG A 215 13.12 11.41 -20.05
CA ARG A 215 13.82 11.26 -21.32
C ARG A 215 13.00 10.45 -22.33
N MET A 216 12.45 9.31 -21.90
CA MET A 216 11.56 8.48 -22.72
C MET A 216 10.37 9.29 -23.22
N SER A 217 9.72 10.06 -22.36
CA SER A 217 8.59 10.96 -22.74
C SER A 217 8.98 11.96 -23.82
N TYR A 218 10.16 12.58 -23.66
CA TYR A 218 10.70 13.53 -24.65
C TYR A 218 10.99 12.85 -26.00
N GLU A 219 11.67 11.69 -26.00
CA GLU A 219 11.97 10.91 -27.20
C GLU A 219 10.68 10.45 -27.93
N MET A 220 9.59 10.25 -27.20
CA MET A 220 8.27 9.93 -27.73
C MET A 220 7.47 11.17 -28.19
N GLY A 221 8.01 12.38 -28.01
CA GLY A 221 7.41 13.66 -28.34
C GLY A 221 6.19 13.98 -27.48
N LEU A 222 6.23 13.73 -26.18
CA LEU A 222 5.12 13.90 -25.23
C LEU A 222 5.35 15.04 -24.21
N ASP A 223 6.40 15.82 -24.38
CA ASP A 223 6.84 16.87 -23.47
C ASP A 223 5.83 18.02 -23.28
N ASP A 224 4.95 18.22 -24.25
CA ASP A 224 3.85 19.20 -24.19
C ASP A 224 2.61 18.70 -23.41
N SER A 225 2.48 17.41 -23.19
CA SER A 225 1.28 16.77 -22.63
C SER A 225 1.52 15.83 -21.45
N VAL A 226 2.78 15.67 -21.03
CA VAL A 226 3.18 14.87 -19.86
C VAL A 226 4.02 15.71 -18.91
N THR A 227 3.64 15.72 -17.63
CA THR A 227 4.40 16.40 -16.56
C THR A 227 4.91 15.40 -15.54
N PHE A 228 6.20 15.46 -15.23
CA PHE A 228 6.81 14.77 -14.12
C PHE A 228 7.03 15.73 -12.95
N THR A 229 6.36 15.50 -11.82
CA THR A 229 6.45 16.41 -10.68
C THR A 229 7.58 16.09 -9.72
N GLY A 230 8.19 14.90 -9.83
CA GLY A 230 9.01 14.36 -8.76
C GLY A 230 8.18 14.01 -7.53
N TYR A 231 8.83 13.84 -6.38
CA TYR A 231 8.16 13.56 -5.12
C TYR A 231 7.55 14.84 -4.53
N ILE A 232 6.25 14.88 -4.44
CA ILE A 232 5.47 16.00 -3.90
C ILE A 232 4.60 15.55 -2.73
N THR A 233 4.30 16.49 -1.82
CA THR A 233 3.45 16.28 -0.64
C THR A 233 2.60 17.51 -0.35
N GLY A 234 1.73 17.41 0.66
CA GLY A 234 0.91 18.53 1.11
C GLY A 234 -0.03 19.06 0.02
N LYS A 235 -0.22 20.37 0.00
CA LYS A 235 -1.21 21.03 -0.86
C LYS A 235 -1.02 20.73 -2.36
N GLN A 236 0.21 20.71 -2.85
CA GLN A 236 0.47 20.41 -4.26
C GLN A 236 0.00 19.01 -4.67
N LYS A 237 0.27 17.99 -3.83
CA LYS A 237 -0.25 16.63 -4.04
C LYS A 237 -1.77 16.63 -4.03
N GLU A 238 -2.39 17.26 -3.03
CA GLU A 238 -3.84 17.29 -2.87
C GLU A 238 -4.52 18.01 -4.05
N ASP A 239 -3.97 19.12 -4.54
CA ASP A 239 -4.53 19.88 -5.67
C ASP A 239 -4.54 19.02 -6.96
N ILE A 240 -3.48 18.24 -7.22
CA ILE A 240 -3.42 17.34 -8.39
C ILE A 240 -4.46 16.23 -8.25
N TRP A 241 -4.51 15.56 -7.10
CA TRP A 241 -5.47 14.48 -6.85
C TRP A 241 -6.92 14.95 -6.94
N ASN A 242 -7.25 16.10 -6.38
CA ASN A 242 -8.62 16.63 -6.39
C ASN A 242 -9.09 17.00 -7.79
N LYS A 243 -8.17 17.41 -8.67
CA LYS A 243 -8.49 17.75 -10.05
C LYS A 243 -8.48 16.58 -11.02
N ALA A 244 -7.82 15.47 -10.67
CA ALA A 244 -7.68 14.32 -11.55
C ALA A 244 -9.00 13.63 -11.86
N SER A 245 -9.20 13.24 -13.13
CA SER A 245 -10.33 12.42 -13.57
C SER A 245 -10.03 10.93 -13.55
N ILE A 246 -8.82 10.54 -13.98
CA ILE A 246 -8.41 9.14 -14.11
C ILE A 246 -7.10 8.92 -13.35
N TYR A 247 -7.05 7.88 -12.56
CA TYR A 247 -5.82 7.33 -11.99
C TYR A 247 -5.43 6.07 -12.75
N CYS A 248 -4.18 6.00 -13.21
CA CYS A 248 -3.63 4.85 -13.92
C CYS A 248 -2.55 4.17 -13.08
N MET A 249 -2.66 2.84 -12.94
CA MET A 249 -1.64 2.01 -12.29
C MET A 249 -1.27 0.82 -13.17
N CYS A 250 0.02 0.74 -13.54
CA CYS A 250 0.55 -0.30 -14.42
C CYS A 250 1.42 -1.34 -13.70
N SER A 251 1.40 -1.38 -12.37
CA SER A 251 2.30 -2.20 -11.56
C SER A 251 2.19 -3.69 -11.89
N ARG A 252 3.34 -4.39 -11.89
CA ARG A 252 3.42 -5.86 -11.97
C ARG A 252 3.22 -6.54 -10.63
N HIS A 253 3.68 -5.90 -9.55
CA HIS A 253 3.68 -6.48 -8.21
C HIS A 253 3.23 -5.45 -7.17
N GLU A 254 2.25 -5.83 -6.35
CA GLU A 254 1.75 -5.08 -5.19
C GLU A 254 1.35 -6.03 -4.06
N GLY A 255 1.37 -5.55 -2.84
CA GLY A 255 0.70 -6.24 -1.73
C GLY A 255 -0.80 -5.98 -1.76
N PHE A 256 -1.16 -4.75 -1.42
CA PHE A 256 -2.48 -4.13 -1.61
C PHE A 256 -2.24 -2.64 -1.84
N PRO A 257 -2.46 -2.11 -3.05
CA PRO A 257 -1.96 -0.80 -3.43
C PRO A 257 -2.72 0.35 -2.77
N MET A 258 -2.06 1.06 -1.86
CA MET A 258 -2.61 2.24 -1.16
C MET A 258 -3.06 3.34 -2.11
N VAL A 259 -2.37 3.49 -3.25
CA VAL A 259 -2.67 4.55 -4.23
C VAL A 259 -4.01 4.33 -4.94
N VAL A 260 -4.48 3.09 -5.10
CA VAL A 260 -5.83 2.81 -5.59
C VAL A 260 -6.87 3.21 -4.55
N LEU A 261 -6.61 2.93 -3.26
CA LEU A 261 -7.48 3.40 -2.17
C LEU A 261 -7.51 4.93 -2.10
N GLU A 262 -6.37 5.59 -2.33
CA GLU A 262 -6.30 7.06 -2.43
C GLU A 262 -7.14 7.60 -3.60
N ALA A 263 -7.13 6.93 -4.75
CA ALA A 263 -7.94 7.28 -5.91
C ALA A 263 -9.43 7.13 -5.61
N TRP A 264 -9.84 5.99 -5.06
CA TRP A 264 -11.23 5.76 -4.68
C TRP A 264 -11.74 6.78 -3.66
N ALA A 265 -10.95 7.06 -2.62
CA ALA A 265 -11.32 8.06 -1.61
C ALA A 265 -11.58 9.45 -2.20
N ARG A 266 -10.84 9.81 -3.25
CA ARG A 266 -10.95 11.12 -3.91
C ARG A 266 -11.91 11.15 -5.10
N GLY A 267 -12.69 10.09 -5.30
CA GLY A 267 -13.60 10.00 -6.43
C GLY A 267 -12.86 10.20 -7.75
N VAL A 268 -11.85 9.37 -7.99
CA VAL A 268 -11.07 9.33 -9.23
C VAL A 268 -11.30 7.97 -9.87
N ALA A 269 -11.67 7.94 -11.16
CA ALA A 269 -11.85 6.69 -11.89
C ALA A 269 -10.51 5.96 -12.02
N VAL A 270 -10.52 4.64 -11.90
CA VAL A 270 -9.28 3.84 -11.85
C VAL A 270 -9.16 2.95 -13.07
N VAL A 271 -7.99 2.99 -13.72
CA VAL A 271 -7.53 2.01 -14.69
C VAL A 271 -6.31 1.31 -14.12
N THR A 272 -6.34 0.00 -13.99
CA THR A 272 -5.28 -0.73 -13.26
C THR A 272 -5.02 -2.14 -13.80
N THR A 273 -3.82 -2.64 -13.63
CA THR A 273 -3.56 -4.09 -13.69
C THR A 273 -4.25 -4.79 -12.52
N PRO A 274 -4.75 -6.05 -12.67
CA PRO A 274 -5.39 -6.81 -11.60
C PRO A 274 -4.35 -7.40 -10.63
N VAL A 275 -3.55 -6.52 -10.01
CA VAL A 275 -2.38 -6.86 -9.21
C VAL A 275 -2.66 -6.88 -7.71
N GLY A 276 -1.85 -7.60 -6.99
CA GLY A 276 -1.91 -7.60 -5.52
C GLY A 276 -3.16 -8.26 -4.98
N GLY A 277 -3.71 -7.65 -3.96
CA GLY A 277 -5.00 -8.02 -3.39
C GLY A 277 -6.21 -7.41 -4.10
N LEU A 278 -6.01 -6.61 -5.16
CA LEU A 278 -7.12 -5.98 -5.90
C LEU A 278 -8.13 -6.98 -6.46
N PRO A 279 -7.73 -8.17 -6.99
CA PRO A 279 -8.69 -9.15 -7.50
C PRO A 279 -9.77 -9.58 -6.50
N ASP A 280 -9.53 -9.43 -5.20
CA ASP A 280 -10.53 -9.73 -4.17
C ASP A 280 -11.70 -8.71 -4.13
N VAL A 281 -11.47 -7.51 -4.68
CA VAL A 281 -12.33 -6.32 -4.46
C VAL A 281 -12.65 -5.56 -5.74
N ILE A 282 -12.08 -5.97 -6.87
CA ILE A 282 -12.41 -5.40 -8.18
C ILE A 282 -13.84 -5.77 -8.57
N GLU A 283 -14.60 -4.77 -8.93
CA GLU A 283 -15.87 -4.88 -9.64
C GLU A 283 -15.71 -4.20 -11.00
N GLU A 284 -15.33 -5.00 -12.02
CA GLU A 284 -15.01 -4.52 -13.37
C GLU A 284 -16.11 -3.65 -13.96
N GLY A 285 -15.73 -2.48 -14.48
CA GLY A 285 -16.66 -1.49 -15.01
C GLY A 285 -17.39 -0.64 -13.96
N LYS A 286 -17.26 -0.96 -12.65
CA LYS A 286 -17.89 -0.22 -11.57
C LYS A 286 -16.88 0.57 -10.74
N ASN A 287 -15.90 -0.09 -10.10
CA ASN A 287 -14.88 0.58 -9.30
C ASN A 287 -13.53 0.72 -10.00
N CYS A 288 -13.33 0.04 -11.11
CA CYS A 288 -12.17 0.21 -12.00
C CYS A 288 -12.43 -0.40 -13.38
N LEU A 289 -11.53 -0.09 -14.32
CA LEU A 289 -11.29 -0.87 -15.52
C LEU A 289 -9.94 -1.57 -15.39
N THR A 290 -9.87 -2.83 -15.80
CA THR A 290 -8.63 -3.60 -15.76
C THR A 290 -8.05 -3.85 -17.14
N PHE A 291 -6.73 -4.05 -17.19
CA PHE A 291 -6.02 -4.47 -18.38
C PHE A 291 -4.94 -5.51 -18.02
N PRO A 292 -4.56 -6.40 -18.95
CA PRO A 292 -3.53 -7.42 -18.72
C PRO A 292 -2.16 -6.79 -18.42
N PHE A 293 -1.32 -7.53 -17.69
CA PHE A 293 0.06 -7.11 -17.47
C PHE A 293 0.80 -6.89 -18.79
N ASP A 294 1.60 -5.82 -18.85
CA ASP A 294 2.49 -5.47 -19.95
C ASP A 294 1.78 -5.24 -21.31
N ASP A 295 0.48 -5.01 -21.31
CA ASP A 295 -0.32 -4.77 -22.50
C ASP A 295 -0.70 -3.29 -22.66
N ALA A 296 0.13 -2.55 -23.42
CA ALA A 296 -0.09 -1.13 -23.69
C ALA A 296 -1.32 -0.88 -24.60
N ASP A 297 -1.70 -1.85 -25.45
CA ASP A 297 -2.87 -1.71 -26.32
C ASP A 297 -4.16 -1.84 -25.52
N ALA A 298 -4.23 -2.83 -24.64
CA ALA A 298 -5.36 -2.96 -23.73
C ALA A 298 -5.48 -1.74 -22.79
N LEU A 299 -4.37 -1.22 -22.25
CA LEU A 299 -4.37 0.01 -21.48
C LEU A 299 -4.91 1.20 -22.30
N THR A 300 -4.47 1.32 -23.57
CA THR A 300 -4.95 2.36 -24.48
C THR A 300 -6.48 2.29 -24.66
N MET A 301 -7.03 1.09 -24.85
CA MET A 301 -8.48 0.90 -24.98
C MET A 301 -9.24 1.29 -23.72
N GLN A 302 -8.75 0.93 -22.54
CA GLN A 302 -9.43 1.28 -21.27
C GLN A 302 -9.38 2.78 -20.98
N LEU A 303 -8.25 3.44 -21.24
CA LEU A 303 -8.13 4.89 -21.09
C LEU A 303 -9.08 5.60 -22.08
N ARG A 304 -9.07 5.20 -23.37
CA ARG A 304 -9.97 5.74 -24.39
C ARG A 304 -11.43 5.67 -23.97
N LYS A 305 -11.87 4.52 -23.46
CA LYS A 305 -13.24 4.28 -23.01
C LYS A 305 -13.68 5.29 -21.95
N LEU A 306 -12.82 5.66 -20.99
CA LEU A 306 -13.13 6.66 -19.98
C LEU A 306 -13.04 8.09 -20.52
N MET A 307 -12.12 8.36 -21.44
CA MET A 307 -11.92 9.70 -22.02
C MET A 307 -13.04 10.09 -22.98
N GLU A 308 -13.59 9.12 -23.72
CA GLU A 308 -14.74 9.30 -24.63
C GLU A 308 -16.07 9.44 -23.89
N SER A 309 -16.18 8.89 -22.66
CA SER A 309 -17.40 8.91 -21.87
C SER A 309 -17.21 9.57 -20.51
N PRO A 310 -17.37 10.92 -20.43
CA PRO A 310 -17.32 11.62 -19.14
C PRO A 310 -18.32 11.09 -18.11
N GLU A 311 -19.49 10.62 -18.58
CA GLU A 311 -20.51 10.00 -17.74
C GLU A 311 -20.01 8.68 -17.11
N LEU A 312 -19.43 7.78 -17.90
CA LEU A 312 -18.85 6.54 -17.38
C LEU A 312 -17.72 6.82 -16.38
N CYS A 313 -16.84 7.77 -16.72
CA CYS A 313 -15.75 8.18 -15.84
C CYS A 313 -16.29 8.70 -14.50
N ARG A 314 -17.31 9.55 -14.52
CA ARG A 314 -17.96 10.09 -13.32
C ARG A 314 -18.68 9.00 -12.52
N ASN A 315 -19.49 8.17 -13.14
CA ASN A 315 -20.23 7.09 -12.48
C ASN A 315 -19.27 6.13 -11.78
N MET A 316 -18.16 5.79 -12.44
CA MET A 316 -17.10 4.96 -11.84
C MET A 316 -16.46 5.66 -10.64
N ALA A 317 -16.14 6.92 -10.73
CA ALA A 317 -15.53 7.72 -9.66
C ALA A 317 -16.45 7.81 -8.43
N GLU A 318 -17.74 8.08 -8.62
CA GLU A 318 -18.76 8.14 -7.56
C GLU A 318 -18.96 6.77 -6.91
N TYR A 319 -19.09 5.70 -7.71
CA TYR A 319 -19.20 4.35 -7.19
C TYR A 319 -17.96 3.93 -6.39
N SER A 320 -16.76 4.20 -6.92
CA SER A 320 -15.48 3.88 -6.29
C SER A 320 -15.34 4.54 -4.92
N LYS A 321 -15.76 5.82 -4.80
CA LYS A 321 -15.73 6.54 -3.53
C LYS A 321 -16.64 5.88 -2.51
N SER A 322 -17.90 5.64 -2.87
CA SER A 322 -18.86 4.96 -2.00
C SER A 322 -18.40 3.55 -1.60
N PHE A 323 -17.82 2.81 -2.54
CA PHE A 323 -17.26 1.48 -2.29
C PHE A 323 -16.07 1.55 -1.30
N GLY A 324 -15.13 2.48 -1.52
CA GLY A 324 -13.97 2.69 -0.66
C GLY A 324 -14.38 3.05 0.78
N GLU A 325 -15.33 3.94 0.94
CA GLU A 325 -15.89 4.33 2.23
C GLU A 325 -16.61 3.18 2.95
N ARG A 326 -17.29 2.30 2.24
CA ARG A 326 -17.99 1.16 2.82
C ARG A 326 -17.05 0.02 3.22
N VAL A 327 -16.01 -0.24 2.46
CA VAL A 327 -15.17 -1.45 2.61
C VAL A 327 -13.85 -1.15 3.32
N PHE A 328 -13.25 0.01 3.05
CA PHE A 328 -11.90 0.35 3.49
C PHE A 328 -11.85 1.58 4.42
N ALA A 329 -13.00 2.04 4.90
CA ALA A 329 -13.00 3.11 5.89
C ALA A 329 -12.15 2.73 7.12
N PRO A 330 -11.48 3.70 7.76
CA PRO A 330 -10.71 3.43 8.96
C PRO A 330 -11.49 2.71 10.05
N VAL A 331 -12.80 2.94 10.17
CA VAL A 331 -13.67 2.26 11.13
C VAL A 331 -13.75 0.75 10.86
N MET A 332 -13.88 0.33 9.60
CA MET A 332 -13.96 -1.09 9.21
C MET A 332 -12.65 -1.83 9.48
N VAL A 333 -11.54 -1.17 9.19
CA VAL A 333 -10.19 -1.72 9.49
C VAL A 333 -9.94 -1.75 10.99
N ASN A 334 -10.39 -0.72 11.72
CA ASN A 334 -10.34 -0.68 13.19
C ASN A 334 -11.06 -1.88 13.81
N GLU A 335 -12.29 -2.16 13.39
CA GLU A 335 -13.08 -3.33 13.86
C GLU A 335 -12.36 -4.65 13.60
N SER A 336 -11.75 -4.78 12.41
CA SER A 336 -10.97 -5.96 12.04
C SER A 336 -9.76 -6.17 12.95
N ILE A 337 -9.05 -5.10 13.30
CA ILE A 337 -7.88 -5.14 14.20
C ILE A 337 -8.33 -5.40 15.65
N GLU A 338 -9.40 -4.77 16.10
CA GLU A 338 -9.93 -4.99 17.45
C GLU A 338 -10.36 -6.44 17.62
N LYS A 339 -11.10 -7.00 16.67
CA LYS A 339 -11.49 -8.41 16.67
C LYS A 339 -10.27 -9.34 16.72
N LEU A 340 -9.25 -9.07 15.92
CA LEU A 340 -7.98 -9.81 15.94
C LEU A 340 -7.34 -9.79 17.32
N TYR A 341 -7.21 -8.63 17.94
CA TYR A 341 -6.59 -8.51 19.27
C TYR A 341 -7.44 -9.15 20.37
N GLU A 342 -8.76 -9.04 20.31
CA GLU A 342 -9.65 -9.71 21.25
C GLU A 342 -9.52 -11.25 21.16
N GLU A 343 -9.46 -11.81 19.96
CA GLU A 343 -9.25 -13.24 19.76
C GLU A 343 -7.88 -13.68 20.30
N ILE A 344 -6.84 -12.90 20.03
CA ILE A 344 -5.48 -13.17 20.55
C ILE A 344 -5.48 -13.14 22.07
N LEU A 345 -6.21 -12.25 22.71
CA LEU A 345 -6.21 -12.06 24.16
C LEU A 345 -7.09 -13.07 24.92
N LYS A 346 -8.18 -13.55 24.32
CA LYS A 346 -9.11 -14.51 24.92
C LYS A 346 -8.54 -15.91 25.17
N VAL A 347 -7.56 -16.34 24.39
CA VAL A 347 -6.94 -17.70 24.51
C VAL A 347 -6.08 -17.86 25.78
N SER A 348 -6.13 -16.92 26.71
CA SER A 348 -5.34 -16.93 27.97
C SER A 348 -6.18 -17.07 29.25
N SER A 349 -7.47 -17.21 29.10
CA SER A 349 -8.40 -17.60 30.17
C SER A 349 -8.80 -19.08 30.01
#